data_68d36f4d3ce616588c8eed6c983565c1
#
_entry.id   68d36f4d3ce616588c8eed6c983565c1
#
_cell.length_a   1.000
_cell.length_b   1.000
_cell.length_c   1.000
_cell.angle_alpha   90.00
_cell.angle_beta   90.00
_cell.angle_gamma   90.00
#
_symmetry.space_group_name_H-M   'P 1'
#
loop_
_entity.id
_entity.type
_entity.pdbx_description
1 polymer ?
#
loop_
_entity_poly.entity_id
_entity_poly.type
_entity_poly.pdbx_seq_one_letter_code
_entity_poly.pdbx_strand_id
1 'polypeptide(L)'
;KQPIIITGHEINSFHLHQELEDFVNQTQIPVAQLSLGKGAFNEENPYYMGIYDGKIAEDKIRDYVDNSDLILNIGAKLTDSATAGFSYQFNIDDVVMLNHHNIKIDDVTNDEISLPSLLKQLSNISYTNNASFPAYHRPTSPDYTVGTAPLTQQTYFKMMQNFLKPNDVIIADQGTSFFGAYDLALYLSLIHI
;
A
#
# COMPACT_ATOMS: atom_id res chain seq x y z
N LYS A 1 -0.98 14.47 -16.05
CA LYS A 1 -0.59 13.08 -15.77
C LYS A 1 -1.23 12.64 -14.46
N GLN A 2 -1.53 11.35 -14.39
CA GLN A 2 -2.14 10.71 -13.23
C GLN A 2 -1.11 9.73 -12.62
N PRO A 3 -0.20 10.21 -11.76
CA PRO A 3 0.81 9.36 -11.14
C PRO A 3 0.25 8.58 -9.96
N ILE A 4 0.86 7.42 -9.68
CA ILE A 4 0.61 6.60 -8.49
C ILE A 4 1.90 5.98 -7.96
N ILE A 5 2.00 5.83 -6.64
CA ILE A 5 3.02 5.02 -5.98
C ILE A 5 2.36 3.70 -5.56
N ILE A 6 2.94 2.58 -5.99
CA ILE A 6 2.64 1.26 -5.42
C ILE A 6 3.78 0.91 -4.47
N THR A 7 3.46 0.72 -3.19
CA THR A 7 4.48 0.39 -2.19
C THR A 7 4.28 -0.99 -1.58
N GLY A 8 5.34 -1.56 -1.01
CA GLY A 8 5.33 -2.94 -0.53
C GLY A 8 6.29 -3.22 0.61
N HIS A 9 6.57 -4.49 0.81
CA HIS A 9 7.26 -5.04 1.98
C HIS A 9 8.68 -4.52 2.20
N GLU A 10 9.41 -4.08 1.16
CA GLU A 10 10.78 -3.59 1.33
C GLU A 10 10.85 -2.33 2.19
N ILE A 11 9.79 -1.51 2.17
CA ILE A 11 9.72 -0.32 3.05
C ILE A 11 9.74 -0.74 4.52
N ASN A 12 8.97 -1.78 4.88
CA ASN A 12 8.99 -2.36 6.22
C ASN A 12 10.35 -3.00 6.53
N SER A 13 10.87 -3.81 5.61
CA SER A 13 12.10 -4.58 5.81
C SER A 13 13.35 -3.72 5.98
N PHE A 14 13.41 -2.58 5.28
CA PHE A 14 14.56 -1.66 5.31
C PHE A 14 14.28 -0.38 6.11
N HIS A 15 13.15 -0.31 6.83
CA HIS A 15 12.77 0.82 7.68
C HIS A 15 12.75 2.18 6.95
N LEU A 16 12.20 2.20 5.72
CA LEU A 16 12.18 3.36 4.84
C LEU A 16 10.89 4.19 4.92
N HIS A 17 10.15 4.06 6.01
CA HIS A 17 8.84 4.73 6.19
C HIS A 17 8.96 6.25 6.11
N GLN A 18 9.97 6.83 6.78
CA GLN A 18 10.16 8.28 6.82
C GLN A 18 10.56 8.82 5.45
N GLU A 19 11.50 8.15 4.78
CA GLU A 19 11.95 8.56 3.44
C GLU A 19 10.82 8.51 2.42
N LEU A 20 9.96 7.47 2.49
CA LEU A 20 8.78 7.37 1.65
C LEU A 20 7.75 8.47 1.98
N GLU A 21 7.49 8.70 3.26
CA GLU A 21 6.54 9.73 3.70
C GLU A 21 6.99 11.13 3.32
N ASP A 22 8.29 11.44 3.47
CA ASP A 22 8.88 12.72 3.05
C ASP A 22 8.73 12.93 1.53
N PHE A 23 9.01 11.90 0.73
CA PHE A 23 8.83 11.95 -0.72
C PHE A 23 7.35 12.16 -1.10
N VAL A 24 6.43 11.45 -0.47
CA VAL A 24 4.99 11.57 -0.74
C VAL A 24 4.47 12.95 -0.32
N ASN A 25 4.85 13.43 0.86
CA ASN A 25 4.41 14.74 1.35
C ASN A 25 4.93 15.88 0.45
N GLN A 26 6.14 15.75 -0.09
CA GLN A 26 6.71 16.71 -1.03
C GLN A 26 6.00 16.69 -2.38
N THR A 27 5.73 15.50 -2.92
CA THR A 27 5.21 15.34 -4.29
C THR A 27 3.70 15.28 -4.36
N GLN A 28 3.03 14.95 -3.27
CA GLN A 28 1.58 14.74 -3.18
C GLN A 28 1.06 13.66 -4.15
N ILE A 29 1.94 12.73 -4.55
CA ILE A 29 1.55 11.58 -5.36
C ILE A 29 0.80 10.58 -4.45
N PRO A 30 -0.41 10.13 -4.85
CA PRO A 30 -1.14 9.17 -4.06
C PRO A 30 -0.41 7.83 -3.94
N VAL A 31 -0.67 7.11 -2.85
CA VAL A 31 -0.04 5.84 -2.51
C VAL A 31 -1.09 4.75 -2.36
N ALA A 32 -0.93 3.67 -3.10
CA ALA A 32 -1.59 2.40 -2.84
C ALA A 32 -0.54 1.39 -2.34
N GLN A 33 -0.86 0.63 -1.31
CA GLN A 33 0.06 -0.43 -0.84
C GLN A 33 -0.44 -1.81 -1.25
N LEU A 34 0.48 -2.73 -1.55
CA LEU A 34 0.12 -4.14 -1.70
C LEU A 34 -0.24 -4.74 -0.34
N SER A 35 -1.04 -5.79 -0.32
CA SER A 35 -1.41 -6.51 0.91
C SER A 35 -0.19 -6.96 1.72
N LEU A 36 0.85 -7.51 1.07
CA LEU A 36 2.11 -7.87 1.70
C LEU A 36 2.95 -6.66 2.18
N GLY A 37 2.57 -5.46 1.75
CA GLY A 37 3.16 -4.19 2.18
C GLY A 37 2.36 -3.49 3.27
N LYS A 38 1.39 -4.14 3.89
CA LYS A 38 0.59 -3.53 4.97
C LYS A 38 1.50 -2.92 6.04
N GLY A 39 1.23 -1.66 6.39
CA GLY A 39 2.09 -0.89 7.28
C GLY A 39 3.30 -0.22 6.62
N ALA A 40 3.53 -0.39 5.32
CA ALA A 40 4.61 0.29 4.59
C ALA A 40 4.40 1.81 4.50
N PHE A 41 3.17 2.26 4.55
CA PHE A 41 2.81 3.67 4.50
C PHE A 41 1.75 4.01 5.55
N ASN A 42 1.80 5.22 6.06
CA ASN A 42 0.86 5.71 7.06
C ASN A 42 -0.56 5.83 6.48
N GLU A 43 -1.49 5.04 6.98
CA GLU A 43 -2.88 5.02 6.49
C GLU A 43 -3.68 6.28 6.89
N GLU A 44 -3.14 7.12 7.79
CA GLU A 44 -3.72 8.42 8.14
C GLU A 44 -3.19 9.55 7.27
N ASN A 45 -2.17 9.29 6.44
CA ASN A 45 -1.65 10.29 5.52
C ASN A 45 -2.71 10.62 4.45
N PRO A 46 -2.97 11.91 4.13
CA PRO A 46 -4.00 12.30 3.17
C PRO A 46 -3.79 11.78 1.74
N TYR A 47 -2.59 11.33 1.42
CA TYR A 47 -2.24 10.76 0.11
C TYR A 47 -2.36 9.23 0.06
N TYR A 48 -2.75 8.58 1.15
CA TYR A 48 -3.03 7.16 1.16
C TYR A 48 -4.36 6.87 0.47
N MET A 49 -4.37 5.92 -0.46
CA MET A 49 -5.58 5.51 -1.19
C MET A 49 -6.17 4.19 -0.71
N GLY A 50 -5.37 3.32 -0.10
CA GLY A 50 -5.78 1.99 0.31
C GLY A 50 -4.90 0.88 -0.23
N ILE A 51 -5.46 -0.34 -0.31
CA ILE A 51 -4.76 -1.55 -0.76
C ILE A 51 -5.09 -1.82 -2.23
N TYR A 52 -4.03 -2.12 -3.00
CA TYR A 52 -4.15 -2.57 -4.38
C TYR A 52 -3.75 -4.03 -4.50
N ASP A 53 -4.70 -4.89 -4.85
CA ASP A 53 -4.53 -6.34 -5.02
C ASP A 53 -5.03 -6.81 -6.40
N GLY A 54 -4.79 -6.04 -7.44
CA GLY A 54 -5.30 -6.34 -8.78
C GLY A 54 -6.84 -6.32 -8.82
N LYS A 55 -7.45 -7.31 -9.46
CA LYS A 55 -8.91 -7.37 -9.68
C LYS A 55 -9.77 -7.47 -8.41
N ILE A 56 -9.19 -7.80 -7.26
CA ILE A 56 -9.93 -7.89 -5.98
C ILE A 56 -9.84 -6.61 -5.15
N ALA A 57 -9.02 -5.64 -5.56
CA ALA A 57 -8.98 -4.34 -4.95
C ALA A 57 -10.33 -3.61 -5.07
N GLU A 58 -10.58 -2.66 -4.20
CA GLU A 58 -11.75 -1.78 -4.30
C GLU A 58 -11.78 -1.09 -5.68
N ASP A 59 -12.93 -1.07 -6.35
CA ASP A 59 -13.07 -0.62 -7.74
C ASP A 59 -12.40 0.74 -7.99
N LYS A 60 -12.62 1.71 -7.11
CA LYS A 60 -12.05 3.06 -7.27
C LYS A 60 -10.51 3.09 -7.20
N ILE A 61 -9.91 2.21 -6.37
CA ILE A 61 -8.46 2.09 -6.23
C ILE A 61 -7.90 1.40 -7.47
N ARG A 62 -8.50 0.26 -7.83
CA ARG A 62 -8.12 -0.49 -9.04
C ARG A 62 -8.18 0.38 -10.28
N ASP A 63 -9.32 1.05 -10.50
CA ASP A 63 -9.52 1.87 -11.68
C ASP A 63 -8.50 3.03 -11.74
N TYR A 64 -8.16 3.63 -10.60
CA TYR A 64 -7.12 4.67 -10.57
C TYR A 64 -5.74 4.11 -10.92
N VAL A 65 -5.33 3.01 -10.28
CA VAL A 65 -4.02 2.39 -10.50
C VAL A 65 -3.87 1.89 -11.92
N ASP A 66 -4.86 1.13 -12.42
CA ASP A 66 -4.80 0.51 -13.75
C ASP A 66 -4.83 1.52 -14.89
N ASN A 67 -5.39 2.73 -14.68
CA ASN A 67 -5.41 3.81 -15.66
C ASN A 67 -4.35 4.91 -15.40
N SER A 68 -3.42 4.69 -14.46
CA SER A 68 -2.34 5.63 -14.20
C SER A 68 -1.34 5.67 -15.36
N ASP A 69 -0.87 6.87 -15.70
CA ASP A 69 0.10 7.09 -16.78
C ASP A 69 1.55 7.24 -16.26
N LEU A 70 1.75 7.05 -14.97
CA LEU A 70 3.05 6.94 -14.30
C LEU A 70 2.89 6.12 -13.04
N ILE A 71 3.45 4.92 -13.01
CA ILE A 71 3.45 4.04 -11.86
C ILE A 71 4.85 3.96 -11.30
N LEU A 72 5.02 4.41 -10.05
CA LEU A 72 6.25 4.26 -9.28
C LEU A 72 6.09 3.08 -8.34
N ASN A 73 6.71 1.96 -8.63
CA ASN A 73 6.75 0.81 -7.73
C ASN A 73 7.92 0.99 -6.76
N ILE A 74 7.63 1.29 -5.51
CA ILE A 74 8.64 1.55 -4.48
C ILE A 74 8.64 0.43 -3.45
N GLY A 75 9.61 -0.48 -3.56
CA GLY A 75 9.80 -1.59 -2.64
C GLY A 75 8.67 -2.62 -2.63
N ALA A 76 7.92 -2.74 -3.73
CA ALA A 76 6.86 -3.71 -3.89
C ALA A 76 7.23 -4.83 -4.86
N LYS A 77 6.84 -6.06 -4.55
CA LYS A 77 6.98 -7.20 -5.44
C LYS A 77 5.61 -7.62 -5.95
N LEU A 78 5.37 -7.40 -7.24
CA LEU A 78 4.13 -7.74 -7.92
C LEU A 78 4.07 -9.27 -8.18
N THR A 79 3.72 -10.02 -7.14
CA THR A 79 3.55 -11.47 -7.23
C THR A 79 2.12 -11.84 -7.63
N ASP A 80 1.92 -13.10 -8.01
CA ASP A 80 0.59 -13.67 -8.29
C ASP A 80 -0.37 -13.50 -7.10
N SER A 81 0.11 -13.79 -5.88
CA SER A 81 -0.69 -13.66 -4.66
C SER A 81 -1.03 -12.20 -4.31
N ALA A 82 -0.09 -11.27 -4.53
CA ALA A 82 -0.29 -9.86 -4.21
C ALA A 82 -1.11 -9.10 -5.28
N THR A 83 -1.33 -9.70 -6.45
CA THR A 83 -2.03 -9.07 -7.58
C THR A 83 -3.19 -9.91 -8.13
N ALA A 84 -3.70 -10.85 -7.31
CA ALA A 84 -4.77 -11.77 -7.69
C ALA A 84 -4.53 -12.45 -9.05
N GLY A 85 -3.34 -13.05 -9.21
CA GLY A 85 -2.95 -13.77 -10.42
C GLY A 85 -2.47 -12.85 -11.54
N PHE A 86 -1.70 -11.79 -11.22
CA PHE A 86 -1.21 -10.80 -12.19
C PHE A 86 -2.35 -10.11 -12.97
N SER A 87 -3.43 -9.79 -12.27
CA SER A 87 -4.67 -9.28 -12.87
C SER A 87 -4.69 -7.75 -13.07
N TYR A 88 -3.55 -7.07 -12.84
CA TYR A 88 -3.40 -5.65 -13.17
C TYR A 88 -3.57 -5.40 -14.69
N GLN A 89 -4.04 -4.20 -15.06
CA GLN A 89 -4.31 -3.85 -16.45
C GLN A 89 -3.27 -2.86 -17.02
N PHE A 90 -2.36 -2.33 -16.21
CA PHE A 90 -1.26 -1.52 -16.69
C PHE A 90 -0.17 -2.39 -17.34
N ASN A 91 0.63 -1.79 -18.25
CA ASN A 91 1.78 -2.46 -18.82
C ASN A 91 2.94 -2.46 -17.81
N ILE A 92 3.42 -3.64 -17.43
CA ILE A 92 4.51 -3.81 -16.47
C ILE A 92 5.83 -3.21 -16.94
N ASP A 93 6.05 -3.12 -18.26
CA ASP A 93 7.26 -2.54 -18.83
C ASP A 93 7.33 -1.02 -18.67
N ASP A 94 6.17 -0.37 -18.48
CA ASP A 94 6.07 1.08 -18.28
C ASP A 94 6.19 1.47 -16.78
N VAL A 95 6.32 0.48 -15.88
CA VAL A 95 6.44 0.71 -14.44
C VAL A 95 7.88 1.08 -14.08
N VAL A 96 8.05 2.21 -13.39
CA VAL A 96 9.32 2.60 -12.79
C VAL A 96 9.53 1.77 -11.53
N MET A 97 10.49 0.84 -11.57
CA MET A 97 10.81 -0.05 -10.45
C MET A 97 11.90 0.55 -9.57
N LEU A 98 11.57 0.85 -8.33
CA LEU A 98 12.46 1.40 -7.32
C LEU A 98 12.55 0.44 -6.14
N ASN A 99 13.27 -0.66 -6.31
CA ASN A 99 13.49 -1.68 -5.30
C ASN A 99 14.88 -1.54 -4.70
N HIS A 100 15.12 -2.15 -3.55
CA HIS A 100 16.36 -1.96 -2.78
C HIS A 100 17.64 -2.29 -3.56
N HIS A 101 17.60 -3.30 -4.42
CA HIS A 101 18.73 -3.76 -5.24
C HIS A 101 18.45 -3.74 -6.74
N ASN A 102 17.37 -3.11 -7.17
CA ASN A 102 17.01 -3.10 -8.59
C ASN A 102 16.18 -1.85 -8.90
N ILE A 103 16.84 -0.84 -9.42
CA ILE A 103 16.18 0.35 -9.95
C ILE A 103 16.11 0.19 -11.46
N LYS A 104 14.89 0.09 -11.97
CA LYS A 104 14.64 -0.02 -13.42
C LYS A 104 13.74 1.14 -13.86
N ILE A 105 14.20 1.88 -14.86
CA ILE A 105 13.45 2.96 -15.53
C ILE A 105 13.55 2.67 -17.02
N ASP A 106 12.42 2.38 -17.65
CA ASP A 106 12.36 1.88 -19.03
C ASP A 106 13.30 0.66 -19.21
N ASP A 107 14.24 0.71 -20.15
CA ASP A 107 15.21 -0.34 -20.43
C ASP A 107 16.51 -0.22 -19.62
N VAL A 108 16.61 0.79 -18.76
CA VAL A 108 17.83 1.04 -17.95
C VAL A 108 17.67 0.45 -16.56
N THR A 109 18.54 -0.47 -16.21
CA THR A 109 18.64 -1.03 -14.85
C THR A 109 19.90 -0.52 -14.16
N ASN A 110 19.79 -0.17 -12.88
CA ASN A 110 20.90 0.23 -12.04
C ASN A 110 20.79 -0.49 -10.69
N ASP A 111 21.83 -1.21 -10.31
CA ASP A 111 21.96 -1.96 -9.06
C ASP A 111 22.93 -1.33 -8.04
N GLU A 112 23.61 -0.24 -8.44
CA GLU A 112 24.55 0.48 -7.59
C GLU A 112 23.86 1.52 -6.69
N ILE A 113 22.71 2.06 -7.13
CA ILE A 113 21.97 3.05 -6.39
C ILE A 113 21.09 2.38 -5.34
N SER A 114 21.27 2.71 -4.08
CA SER A 114 20.42 2.19 -3.02
C SER A 114 19.09 2.95 -2.93
N LEU A 115 18.01 2.23 -2.68
CA LEU A 115 16.67 2.81 -2.52
C LEU A 115 16.62 3.93 -1.45
N PRO A 116 17.25 3.81 -0.26
CA PRO A 116 17.29 4.89 0.73
C PRO A 116 17.91 6.18 0.18
N SER A 117 19.04 6.06 -0.52
CA SER A 117 19.71 7.22 -1.13
C SER A 117 18.86 7.86 -2.21
N LEU A 118 18.18 7.06 -3.01
CA LEU A 118 17.30 7.53 -4.07
C LEU A 118 16.08 8.27 -3.49
N LEU A 119 15.37 7.69 -2.53
CA LEU A 119 14.20 8.32 -1.89
C LEU A 119 14.57 9.67 -1.26
N LYS A 120 15.73 9.75 -0.58
CA LYS A 120 16.23 10.99 -0.01
C LYS A 120 16.52 12.05 -1.07
N GLN A 121 16.94 11.67 -2.26
CA GLN A 121 17.14 12.63 -3.36
C GLN A 121 15.80 13.01 -4.00
N LEU A 122 14.90 12.05 -4.18
CA LEU A 122 13.58 12.28 -4.74
C LEU A 122 12.71 13.20 -3.86
N SER A 123 12.87 13.15 -2.54
CA SER A 123 12.17 14.10 -1.63
C SER A 123 12.56 15.56 -1.80
N ASN A 124 13.63 15.84 -2.56
CA ASN A 124 14.05 17.21 -2.86
C ASN A 124 13.64 17.69 -4.27
N ILE A 125 12.91 16.88 -5.04
CA ILE A 125 12.48 17.30 -6.38
C ILE A 125 11.39 18.39 -6.31
N SER A 126 11.44 19.30 -7.27
CA SER A 126 10.45 20.36 -7.39
C SER A 126 9.27 19.88 -8.24
N TYR A 127 8.47 18.97 -7.70
CA TYR A 127 7.25 18.46 -8.33
C TYR A 127 6.13 18.38 -7.30
N THR A 128 4.92 18.70 -7.71
CA THR A 128 3.69 18.51 -6.91
C THR A 128 2.59 17.99 -7.81
N ASN A 129 1.97 16.88 -7.43
CA ASN A 129 0.84 16.31 -8.13
C ASN A 129 -0.39 17.19 -7.97
N ASN A 130 -1.09 17.45 -9.08
CA ASN A 130 -2.36 18.19 -9.10
C ASN A 130 -3.54 17.32 -9.58
N ALA A 131 -3.32 16.05 -9.86
CA ALA A 131 -4.40 15.14 -10.24
C ALA A 131 -5.25 14.79 -9.02
N SER A 132 -6.56 14.79 -9.18
CA SER A 132 -7.48 14.28 -8.15
C SER A 132 -7.38 12.76 -8.09
N PHE A 133 -7.50 12.20 -6.89
CA PHE A 133 -7.48 10.77 -6.63
C PHE A 133 -8.55 10.38 -5.62
N PRO A 134 -8.97 9.09 -5.57
CA PRO A 134 -9.92 8.61 -4.59
C PRO A 134 -9.39 8.77 -3.16
N ALA A 135 -10.13 9.43 -2.30
CA ALA A 135 -9.78 9.51 -0.89
C ALA A 135 -9.97 8.15 -0.20
N TYR A 136 -9.02 7.79 0.65
CA TYR A 136 -9.19 6.65 1.55
C TYR A 136 -10.19 7.01 2.65
N HIS A 137 -11.16 6.15 2.82
CA HIS A 137 -12.09 6.24 3.93
C HIS A 137 -11.83 5.09 4.89
N ARG A 138 -11.29 5.42 6.05
CA ARG A 138 -11.08 4.43 7.10
C ARG A 138 -12.39 3.68 7.38
N PRO A 139 -12.40 2.34 7.33
CA PRO A 139 -13.59 1.57 7.67
C PRO A 139 -14.06 1.88 9.09
N THR A 140 -15.28 2.31 9.23
CA THR A 140 -15.94 2.43 10.53
C THR A 140 -16.78 1.18 10.74
N SER A 141 -16.51 0.44 11.81
CA SER A 141 -17.38 -0.66 12.21
C SER A 141 -18.54 -0.12 13.05
N PRO A 142 -19.78 -0.47 12.74
CA PRO A 142 -20.89 -0.20 13.64
C PRO A 142 -20.66 -0.93 14.96
N ASP A 143 -21.17 -0.37 16.07
CA ASP A 143 -21.18 -1.06 17.35
C ASP A 143 -21.81 -2.45 17.19
N TYR A 144 -21.04 -3.47 17.55
CA TYR A 144 -21.49 -4.84 17.44
C TYR A 144 -22.20 -5.24 18.74
N THR A 145 -23.46 -5.62 18.63
CA THR A 145 -24.18 -6.23 19.74
C THR A 145 -23.99 -7.75 19.67
N VAL A 146 -23.48 -8.34 20.75
CA VAL A 146 -23.35 -9.79 20.85
C VAL A 146 -24.73 -10.43 20.70
N GLY A 147 -24.93 -11.15 19.63
CA GLY A 147 -26.17 -11.86 19.33
C GLY A 147 -25.99 -13.38 19.40
N THR A 148 -27.04 -14.10 19.10
CA THR A 148 -27.05 -15.58 19.01
C THR A 148 -26.63 -16.12 17.64
N ALA A 149 -26.37 -15.24 16.67
CA ALA A 149 -25.94 -15.62 15.34
C ALA A 149 -24.52 -16.24 15.36
N PRO A 150 -24.24 -17.24 14.51
CA PRO A 150 -22.89 -17.81 14.40
C PRO A 150 -21.85 -16.73 14.07
N LEU A 151 -20.66 -16.83 14.68
CA LEU A 151 -19.53 -15.98 14.34
C LEU A 151 -19.06 -16.30 12.91
N THR A 152 -19.07 -15.29 12.06
CA THR A 152 -18.51 -15.37 10.70
C THR A 152 -17.17 -14.64 10.64
N GLN A 153 -16.35 -14.94 9.64
CA GLN A 153 -15.10 -14.21 9.40
C GLN A 153 -15.36 -12.70 9.26
N GLN A 154 -16.36 -12.32 8.47
CA GLN A 154 -16.72 -10.91 8.29
C GLN A 154 -17.11 -10.23 9.61
N THR A 155 -17.87 -10.89 10.45
CA THR A 155 -18.28 -10.36 11.76
C THR A 155 -17.07 -10.24 12.69
N TYR A 156 -16.19 -11.25 12.68
CA TYR A 156 -14.98 -11.27 13.49
C TYR A 156 -14.07 -10.07 13.18
N PHE A 157 -13.74 -9.82 11.91
CA PHE A 157 -12.85 -8.73 11.54
C PHE A 157 -13.48 -7.35 11.75
N LYS A 158 -14.80 -7.21 11.59
CA LYS A 158 -15.50 -5.97 12.00
C LYS A 158 -15.37 -5.70 13.50
N MET A 159 -15.46 -6.73 14.32
CA MET A 159 -15.25 -6.59 15.77
C MET A 159 -13.80 -6.26 16.10
N MET A 160 -12.85 -6.90 15.41
CA MET A 160 -11.42 -6.61 15.56
C MET A 160 -11.11 -5.15 15.25
N GLN A 161 -11.72 -4.55 14.23
CA GLN A 161 -11.53 -3.13 13.90
C GLN A 161 -11.87 -2.21 15.08
N ASN A 162 -12.93 -2.52 15.83
CA ASN A 162 -13.32 -1.74 17.03
C ASN A 162 -12.46 -2.05 18.26
N PHE A 163 -11.86 -3.23 18.29
CA PHE A 163 -11.01 -3.65 19.41
C PHE A 163 -9.61 -3.01 19.35
N LEU A 164 -9.09 -2.79 18.14
CA LEU A 164 -7.74 -2.28 17.92
C LEU A 164 -7.59 -0.83 18.39
N LYS A 165 -6.45 -0.56 19.00
CA LYS A 165 -6.06 0.75 19.52
C LYS A 165 -4.73 1.22 18.89
N PRO A 166 -4.43 2.52 18.97
CA PRO A 166 -3.11 3.02 18.61
C PRO A 166 -2.01 2.27 19.37
N ASN A 167 -0.93 1.92 18.64
CA ASN A 167 0.22 1.14 19.12
C ASN A 167 -0.02 -0.37 19.36
N ASP A 168 -1.18 -0.91 18.99
CA ASP A 168 -1.35 -2.36 18.97
C ASP A 168 -0.51 -2.96 17.83
N VAL A 169 0.15 -4.08 18.12
CA VAL A 169 0.90 -4.88 17.14
C VAL A 169 0.05 -6.09 16.75
N ILE A 170 -0.18 -6.24 15.44
CA ILE A 170 -0.92 -7.38 14.91
C ILE A 170 0.07 -8.33 14.26
N ILE A 171 0.02 -9.59 14.68
CA ILE A 171 0.74 -10.68 14.06
C ILE A 171 -0.30 -11.64 13.49
N ALA A 172 -0.30 -11.81 12.17
CA ALA A 172 -1.21 -12.70 11.46
C ALA A 172 -0.42 -13.73 10.67
N ASP A 173 -0.75 -15.00 10.84
CA ASP A 173 -0.16 -16.08 10.06
C ASP A 173 -0.78 -16.13 8.66
N GLN A 174 -0.01 -16.66 7.70
CA GLN A 174 -0.45 -16.79 6.32
C GLN A 174 -1.73 -17.65 6.24
N GLY A 175 -2.71 -17.18 5.48
CA GLY A 175 -3.99 -17.85 5.31
C GLY A 175 -5.17 -16.88 5.50
N THR A 176 -6.33 -17.40 5.90
CA THR A 176 -7.56 -16.60 6.05
C THR A 176 -7.44 -15.51 7.12
N SER A 177 -6.61 -15.71 8.15
CA SER A 177 -6.32 -14.71 9.17
C SER A 177 -5.61 -13.49 8.59
N PHE A 178 -4.60 -13.69 7.75
CA PHE A 178 -3.91 -12.61 7.06
C PHE A 178 -4.85 -11.87 6.11
N PHE A 179 -5.56 -12.61 5.24
CA PHE A 179 -6.47 -11.99 4.26
C PHE A 179 -7.64 -11.21 4.90
N GLY A 180 -8.04 -11.55 6.12
CA GLY A 180 -9.00 -10.75 6.86
C GLY A 180 -8.37 -9.57 7.61
N ALA A 181 -7.11 -9.72 8.03
CA ALA A 181 -6.42 -8.69 8.80
C ALA A 181 -5.90 -7.52 7.94
N TYR A 182 -5.51 -7.77 6.69
CA TYR A 182 -4.97 -6.69 5.87
C TYR A 182 -6.01 -5.63 5.47
N ASP A 183 -7.30 -5.97 5.47
CA ASP A 183 -8.40 -5.02 5.26
C ASP A 183 -8.69 -4.14 6.48
N LEU A 184 -8.14 -4.49 7.66
CA LEU A 184 -8.28 -3.65 8.84
C LEU A 184 -7.55 -2.33 8.63
N ALA A 185 -8.19 -1.22 8.99
CA ALA A 185 -7.51 0.08 9.06
C ALA A 185 -6.64 0.11 10.32
N LEU A 186 -5.35 0.28 10.13
CA LEU A 186 -4.40 0.30 11.23
C LEU A 186 -4.04 1.73 11.59
N TYR A 187 -3.89 2.01 12.88
CA TYR A 187 -3.06 3.11 13.35
C TYR A 187 -1.60 2.77 13.05
N LEU A 188 -0.68 3.70 13.13
CA LEU A 188 0.77 3.49 12.94
C LEU A 188 1.30 2.29 13.79
N SER A 189 0.81 1.11 13.51
CA SER A 189 1.19 -0.11 14.19
C SER A 189 1.82 -1.06 13.17
N LEU A 190 2.99 -1.56 13.52
CA LEU A 190 3.72 -2.52 12.70
C LEU A 190 2.91 -3.82 12.61
N ILE A 191 2.59 -4.23 11.39
CA ILE A 191 2.19 -5.61 11.13
C ILE A 191 3.48 -6.40 10.88
N HIS A 192 3.70 -7.42 11.68
CA HIS A 192 4.67 -8.45 11.37
C HIS A 192 3.91 -9.67 10.83
N ILE A 193 4.21 -10.04 9.60
CA ILE A 193 3.71 -11.25 8.94
C ILE A 193 4.79 -12.32 9.04
#